data_dec1609965167b5411f29b80de2853b3
#
_entry.id   dec1609965167b5411f29b80de2853b3
#
_cell.length_a   1.000
_cell.length_b   1.000
_cell.length_c   1.000
_cell.angle_alpha   90.00
_cell.angle_beta   90.00
_cell.angle_gamma   90.00
#
_symmetry.space_group_name_H-M   'P 1'
#
loop_
_entity.id
_entity.type
_entity.pdbx_description
1 polymer ?
#
loop_
_entity_poly.entity_id
_entity_poly.type
_entity_poly.pdbx_seq_one_letter_code
_entity_poly.pdbx_strand_id
1 'polypeptide(L)'
;MESNRRLKTVLVIDDNPDVLSLFVELLELKKFQVVGTGRNGKEAVAQFEKLKPDITFLDVVMPNTDGLYALDLIREINPDAVVVMITTDLSQDTAKRLTDLKATAVVYKPFDINDLVKIVDEIESDVKSGKVRFFN
;
A
#
# COMPACT_ATOMS: atom_id res chain seq x y z
N MET A 1 0.68 26.71 -11.27
CA MET A 1 -0.03 26.69 -10.08
C MET A 1 -0.70 25.34 -9.81
N GLU A 2 -0.32 24.72 -8.80
CA GLU A 2 -0.91 23.43 -8.46
C GLU A 2 -1.74 23.52 -7.19
N SER A 3 -2.08 24.71 -6.80
CA SER A 3 -2.78 24.95 -5.55
C SER A 3 -4.10 24.21 -5.44
N ASN A 4 -4.69 23.81 -6.58
CA ASN A 4 -5.98 23.12 -6.57
C ASN A 4 -5.85 21.60 -6.46
N ARG A 5 -4.64 21.09 -6.45
CA ARG A 5 -4.44 19.66 -6.31
C ARG A 5 -4.80 19.20 -4.93
N ARG A 6 -5.69 18.24 -4.86
CA ARG A 6 -6.04 17.59 -3.60
C ARG A 6 -4.88 16.67 -3.19
N LEU A 7 -4.56 16.65 -1.90
CA LEU A 7 -3.58 15.71 -1.39
C LEU A 7 -4.14 14.29 -1.51
N LYS A 8 -3.29 13.34 -1.87
CA LYS A 8 -3.69 11.93 -1.88
C LYS A 8 -3.89 11.44 -0.46
N THR A 9 -5.03 10.78 -0.24
CA THR A 9 -5.30 10.17 1.06
C THR A 9 -4.72 8.79 1.09
N VAL A 10 -4.07 8.43 2.19
CA VAL A 10 -3.42 7.14 2.31
C VAL A 10 -3.77 6.45 3.62
N LEU A 11 -3.86 5.13 3.53
CA LEU A 11 -4.02 4.23 4.67
C LEU A 11 -2.73 3.42 4.77
N VAL A 12 -2.19 3.31 5.98
CA VAL A 12 -0.90 2.63 6.19
C VAL A 12 -1.07 1.48 7.17
N ILE A 13 -0.67 0.29 6.78
CA ILE A 13 -0.82 -0.92 7.60
C ILE A 13 0.54 -1.56 7.81
N ASP A 14 0.95 -1.66 9.08
CA ASP A 14 2.19 -2.33 9.47
C ASP A 14 2.02 -2.76 10.93
N ASP A 15 2.45 -3.98 11.27
CA ASP A 15 2.28 -4.50 12.62
C ASP A 15 3.30 -3.95 13.62
N ASN A 16 4.38 -3.34 13.14
CA ASN A 16 5.41 -2.75 14.02
C ASN A 16 5.07 -1.28 14.25
N PRO A 17 4.76 -0.89 15.51
CA PRO A 17 4.34 0.48 15.76
C PRO A 17 5.40 1.53 15.48
N ASP A 18 6.68 1.21 15.68
CA ASP A 18 7.75 2.18 15.42
C ASP A 18 7.94 2.41 13.93
N VAL A 19 7.90 1.32 13.15
CA VAL A 19 7.99 1.41 11.70
C VAL A 19 6.79 2.18 11.14
N LEU A 20 5.61 1.87 11.65
CA LEU A 20 4.37 2.53 11.23
C LEU A 20 4.46 4.04 11.49
N SER A 21 4.88 4.41 12.69
CA SER A 21 4.97 5.81 13.08
C SER A 21 5.93 6.59 12.19
N LEU A 22 7.11 6.01 11.92
CA LEU A 22 8.10 6.63 11.06
C LEU A 22 7.58 6.77 9.63
N PHE A 23 6.95 5.73 9.11
CA PHE A 23 6.43 5.75 7.75
C PHE A 23 5.36 6.82 7.58
N VAL A 24 4.47 6.95 8.58
CA VAL A 24 3.46 8.01 8.57
C VAL A 24 4.11 9.39 8.50
N GLU A 25 5.13 9.63 9.35
CA GLU A 25 5.83 10.92 9.32
C GLU A 25 6.45 11.21 7.96
N LEU A 26 7.10 10.22 7.37
CA LEU A 26 7.74 10.40 6.07
C LEU A 26 6.72 10.68 4.97
N LEU A 27 5.59 9.99 4.99
CA LEU A 27 4.54 10.22 4.01
C LEU A 27 3.96 11.63 4.13
N GLU A 28 3.75 12.08 5.37
CA GLU A 28 3.21 13.42 5.58
C GLU A 28 4.20 14.50 5.15
N LEU A 29 5.49 14.27 5.34
CA LEU A 29 6.51 15.18 4.81
C LEU A 29 6.45 15.27 3.30
N LYS A 30 6.03 14.22 2.62
CA LYS A 30 5.92 14.19 1.16
C LYS A 30 4.54 14.57 0.66
N LYS A 31 3.75 15.21 1.50
CA LYS A 31 2.45 15.80 1.14
C LYS A 31 1.34 14.79 0.90
N PHE A 32 1.48 13.57 1.44
CA PHE A 32 0.34 12.66 1.50
C PHE A 32 -0.47 12.97 2.75
N GLN A 33 -1.75 12.74 2.68
CA GLN A 33 -2.63 12.89 3.84
C GLN A 33 -2.92 11.50 4.40
N VAL A 34 -2.30 11.15 5.52
CA VAL A 34 -2.53 9.85 6.17
C VAL A 34 -3.86 9.92 6.90
N VAL A 35 -4.86 9.21 6.40
CA VAL A 35 -6.22 9.26 6.96
C VAL A 35 -6.47 8.15 7.96
N GLY A 36 -5.61 7.14 8.01
CA GLY A 36 -5.76 6.07 8.97
C GLY A 36 -4.58 5.14 8.97
N THR A 37 -4.51 4.32 10.01
CA THR A 37 -3.47 3.30 10.15
C THR A 37 -4.11 2.02 10.69
N GLY A 38 -3.40 0.91 10.54
CA GLY A 38 -3.81 -0.36 11.11
C GLY A 38 -2.60 -1.24 11.36
N ARG A 39 -2.77 -2.27 12.16
CA ARG A 39 -1.66 -3.11 12.60
C ARG A 39 -1.86 -4.58 12.26
N ASN A 40 -2.93 -4.91 11.57
CA ASN A 40 -3.19 -6.27 11.11
C ASN A 40 -4.18 -6.23 9.96
N GLY A 41 -4.43 -7.39 9.36
CA GLY A 41 -5.28 -7.48 8.20
C GLY A 41 -6.72 -7.10 8.46
N LYS A 42 -7.21 -7.45 9.64
CA LYS A 42 -8.59 -7.13 10.01
C LYS A 42 -8.80 -5.63 10.10
N GLU A 43 -7.86 -4.94 10.74
CA GLU A 43 -7.91 -3.48 10.81
C GLU A 43 -7.75 -2.85 9.43
N ALA A 44 -6.90 -3.43 8.59
CA ALA A 44 -6.71 -2.94 7.23
C ALA A 44 -8.03 -2.92 6.47
N VAL A 45 -8.76 -4.02 6.49
CA VAL A 45 -10.02 -4.12 5.76
C VAL A 45 -11.06 -3.16 6.34
N ALA A 46 -11.20 -3.11 7.67
CA ALA A 46 -12.17 -2.24 8.31
C ALA A 46 -11.90 -0.76 8.00
N GLN A 47 -10.62 -0.36 8.09
CA GLN A 47 -10.25 1.01 7.79
C GLN A 47 -10.41 1.34 6.31
N PHE A 48 -10.10 0.38 5.44
CA PHE A 48 -10.28 0.59 4.00
C PHE A 48 -11.75 0.88 3.68
N GLU A 49 -12.65 0.08 4.20
CA GLU A 49 -14.08 0.27 3.96
C GLU A 49 -14.58 1.61 4.47
N LYS A 50 -14.10 2.00 5.64
CA LYS A 50 -14.56 3.21 6.29
C LYS A 50 -14.00 4.46 5.62
N LEU A 51 -12.72 4.44 5.29
CA LEU A 51 -12.01 5.65 4.88
C LEU A 51 -11.91 5.84 3.37
N LYS A 52 -12.01 4.77 2.61
CA LYS A 52 -11.91 4.78 1.15
C LYS A 52 -10.72 5.61 0.68
N PRO A 53 -9.50 5.24 1.11
CA PRO A 53 -8.31 6.03 0.77
C PRO A 53 -7.98 5.94 -0.71
N ASP A 54 -7.23 6.92 -1.19
CA ASP A 54 -6.73 6.88 -2.57
C ASP A 54 -5.70 5.78 -2.74
N ILE A 55 -4.86 5.56 -1.71
CA ILE A 55 -3.80 4.55 -1.75
C ILE A 55 -3.74 3.83 -0.41
N THR A 56 -3.55 2.51 -0.46
CA THR A 56 -3.29 1.72 0.75
C THR A 56 -1.89 1.14 0.66
N PHE A 57 -1.05 1.42 1.66
CA PHE A 57 0.25 0.78 1.82
C PHE A 57 0.09 -0.35 2.84
N LEU A 58 0.40 -1.56 2.43
CA LEU A 58 0.05 -2.75 3.20
C LEU A 58 1.25 -3.69 3.30
N ASP A 59 1.71 -3.92 4.51
CA ASP A 59 2.81 -4.86 4.76
C ASP A 59 2.32 -6.28 4.48
N VAL A 60 3.13 -7.05 3.77
CA VAL A 60 2.81 -8.45 3.49
C VAL A 60 3.10 -9.33 4.70
N VAL A 61 4.27 -9.11 5.31
CA VAL A 61 4.76 -9.99 6.38
C VAL A 61 4.25 -9.50 7.72
N MET A 62 3.08 -9.99 8.09
CA MET A 62 2.48 -9.77 9.39
C MET A 62 2.05 -11.12 9.93
N PRO A 63 1.85 -11.25 11.24
CA PRO A 63 1.40 -12.54 11.81
C PRO A 63 0.17 -13.06 11.07
N ASN A 64 0.14 -14.38 10.85
CA ASN A 64 -0.99 -15.09 10.24
C ASN A 64 -1.26 -14.69 8.80
N THR A 65 -0.21 -14.27 8.06
CA THR A 65 -0.30 -13.89 6.64
C THR A 65 -1.39 -12.84 6.37
N ASP A 66 -1.59 -11.96 7.32
CA ASP A 66 -2.68 -11.00 7.29
C ASP A 66 -2.63 -10.05 6.10
N GLY A 67 -1.43 -9.78 5.56
CA GLY A 67 -1.30 -8.87 4.41
C GLY A 67 -1.98 -9.41 3.17
N LEU A 68 -1.78 -10.70 2.88
CA LEU A 68 -2.40 -11.34 1.72
C LEU A 68 -3.92 -11.45 1.90
N TYR A 69 -4.35 -11.78 3.11
CA TYR A 69 -5.76 -11.83 3.44
C TYR A 69 -6.43 -10.48 3.21
N ALA A 70 -5.80 -9.42 3.70
CA ALA A 70 -6.35 -8.07 3.55
C ALA A 70 -6.42 -7.65 2.09
N LEU A 71 -5.37 -7.95 1.30
CA LEU A 71 -5.39 -7.62 -0.12
C LEU A 71 -6.55 -8.30 -0.83
N ASP A 72 -6.78 -9.58 -0.54
CA ASP A 72 -7.85 -10.34 -1.16
C ASP A 72 -9.21 -9.69 -0.88
N LEU A 73 -9.47 -9.34 0.39
CA LEU A 73 -10.75 -8.73 0.76
C LEU A 73 -10.90 -7.31 0.22
N ILE A 74 -9.82 -6.53 0.22
CA ILE A 74 -9.87 -5.19 -0.35
C ILE A 74 -10.21 -5.26 -1.84
N ARG A 75 -9.63 -6.24 -2.55
CA ARG A 75 -9.92 -6.42 -3.98
C ARG A 75 -11.37 -6.78 -4.23
N GLU A 76 -11.98 -7.54 -3.32
CA GLU A 76 -13.40 -7.84 -3.43
C GLU A 76 -14.26 -6.60 -3.22
N ILE A 77 -13.87 -5.75 -2.27
CA ILE A 77 -14.61 -4.53 -1.97
C ILE A 77 -14.49 -3.54 -3.13
N ASN A 78 -13.27 -3.37 -3.65
CA ASN A 78 -13.02 -2.44 -4.75
C ASN A 78 -11.92 -3.00 -5.66
N PRO A 79 -12.31 -3.56 -6.82
CA PRO A 79 -11.32 -4.11 -7.76
C PRO A 79 -10.32 -3.08 -8.29
N ASP A 80 -10.67 -1.80 -8.22
CA ASP A 80 -9.81 -0.73 -8.74
C ASP A 80 -8.99 -0.04 -7.67
N ALA A 81 -9.04 -0.51 -6.42
CA ALA A 81 -8.27 0.10 -5.34
C ALA A 81 -6.78 0.06 -5.64
N VAL A 82 -6.09 1.14 -5.31
CA VAL A 82 -4.63 1.19 -5.42
C VAL A 82 -4.04 0.65 -4.13
N VAL A 83 -3.47 -0.54 -4.20
CA VAL A 83 -2.88 -1.21 -3.05
C VAL A 83 -1.42 -1.49 -3.34
N VAL A 84 -0.54 -0.84 -2.57
CA VAL A 84 0.90 -1.01 -2.68
C VAL A 84 1.35 -1.92 -1.55
N MET A 85 1.79 -3.13 -1.90
CA MET A 85 2.26 -4.10 -0.93
C MET A 85 3.72 -3.82 -0.62
N ILE A 86 4.09 -3.94 0.64
CA ILE A 86 5.46 -3.66 1.07
C ILE A 86 5.98 -4.89 1.80
N THR A 87 7.18 -5.36 1.44
CA THR A 87 7.69 -6.61 2.00
C THR A 87 9.20 -6.73 1.92
N THR A 88 9.76 -7.49 2.85
CA THR A 88 11.15 -7.96 2.76
C THR A 88 11.24 -9.34 2.10
N ASP A 89 10.10 -9.97 1.81
CA ASP A 89 10.07 -11.33 1.28
C ASP A 89 10.28 -11.31 -0.23
N LEU A 90 11.44 -11.79 -0.66
CA LEU A 90 11.83 -11.83 -2.08
C LEU A 90 11.47 -13.16 -2.75
N SER A 91 10.75 -14.04 -2.07
CA SER A 91 10.46 -15.35 -2.62
C SER A 91 9.53 -15.27 -3.83
N GLN A 92 9.73 -16.22 -4.76
CA GLN A 92 8.86 -16.29 -5.94
C GLN A 92 7.45 -16.72 -5.58
N ASP A 93 7.31 -17.49 -4.51
CA ASP A 93 5.99 -17.94 -4.06
C ASP A 93 5.14 -16.74 -3.64
N THR A 94 5.69 -15.86 -2.82
CA THR A 94 4.98 -14.66 -2.40
C THR A 94 4.69 -13.74 -3.59
N ALA A 95 5.67 -13.57 -4.48
CA ALA A 95 5.47 -12.75 -5.68
C ALA A 95 4.33 -13.29 -6.54
N LYS A 96 4.24 -14.60 -6.69
CA LYS A 96 3.16 -15.21 -7.44
C LYS A 96 1.81 -14.96 -6.79
N ARG A 97 1.73 -15.10 -5.47
CA ARG A 97 0.48 -14.87 -4.74
C ARG A 97 0.03 -13.41 -4.84
N LEU A 98 0.98 -12.49 -4.76
CA LEU A 98 0.66 -11.06 -4.92
C LEU A 98 0.17 -10.75 -6.33
N THR A 99 0.73 -11.42 -7.33
CA THR A 99 0.27 -11.28 -8.70
C THR A 99 -1.14 -11.85 -8.87
N ASP A 100 -1.38 -13.04 -8.32
CA ASP A 100 -2.69 -13.69 -8.42
C ASP A 100 -3.77 -12.86 -7.72
N LEU A 101 -3.43 -12.21 -6.62
CA LEU A 101 -4.35 -11.36 -5.87
C LEU A 101 -4.43 -9.92 -6.42
N LYS A 102 -3.67 -9.64 -7.48
CA LYS A 102 -3.74 -8.38 -8.22
C LYS A 102 -3.37 -7.16 -7.39
N ALA A 103 -2.27 -7.25 -6.65
CA ALA A 103 -1.69 -6.07 -6.03
C ALA A 103 -1.43 -5.02 -7.11
N THR A 104 -1.54 -3.75 -6.78
CA THR A 104 -1.23 -2.70 -7.75
C THR A 104 0.27 -2.65 -7.97
N ALA A 105 1.03 -2.69 -6.89
CA ALA A 105 2.49 -2.69 -6.94
C ALA A 105 3.05 -3.38 -5.72
N VAL A 106 4.29 -3.81 -5.82
CA VAL A 106 5.02 -4.43 -4.72
C VAL A 106 6.33 -3.67 -4.58
N VAL A 107 6.60 -3.15 -3.39
CA VAL A 107 7.83 -2.41 -3.09
C VAL A 107 8.61 -3.19 -2.04
N TYR A 108 9.87 -3.50 -2.34
CA TYR A 108 10.70 -4.28 -1.43
C TYR A 108 11.43 -3.36 -0.46
N LYS A 109 11.49 -3.78 0.80
CA LYS A 109 12.25 -3.06 1.84
C LYS A 109 13.72 -3.47 1.74
N PRO A 110 14.64 -2.57 2.03
CA PRO A 110 14.43 -1.16 2.37
C PRO A 110 14.16 -0.32 1.13
N PHE A 111 13.45 0.77 1.30
CA PHE A 111 13.20 1.69 0.20
C PHE A 111 13.40 3.13 0.68
N ASP A 112 13.67 4.02 -0.24
CA ASP A 112 13.80 5.45 0.03
C ASP A 112 12.43 6.09 -0.18
N ILE A 113 12.04 6.99 0.72
CA ILE A 113 10.73 7.62 0.61
C ILE A 113 10.58 8.42 -0.69
N ASN A 114 11.67 8.99 -1.19
CA ASN A 114 11.63 9.72 -2.44
C ASN A 114 11.37 8.79 -3.63
N ASP A 115 11.90 7.58 -3.57
CA ASP A 115 11.62 6.57 -4.60
C ASP A 115 10.17 6.14 -4.52
N LEU A 116 9.63 6.01 -3.32
CA LEU A 116 8.23 5.63 -3.15
C LEU A 116 7.30 6.67 -3.78
N VAL A 117 7.61 7.96 -3.64
CA VAL A 117 6.81 9.02 -4.25
C VAL A 117 6.81 8.85 -5.77
N LYS A 118 7.97 8.57 -6.37
CA LYS A 118 8.07 8.34 -7.81
C LYS A 118 7.27 7.11 -8.24
N ILE A 119 7.33 6.05 -7.44
CA ILE A 119 6.59 4.83 -7.71
C ILE A 119 5.08 5.11 -7.72
N VAL A 120 4.61 5.88 -6.76
CA VAL A 120 3.20 6.25 -6.69
C VAL A 120 2.78 7.01 -7.95
N ASP A 121 3.60 7.95 -8.39
CA ASP A 121 3.29 8.71 -9.61
C ASP A 121 3.22 7.78 -10.82
N GLU A 122 4.14 6.82 -10.93
CA GLU A 122 4.14 5.88 -12.05
C GLU A 122 2.92 4.99 -12.05
N ILE A 123 2.55 4.43 -10.90
CA ILE A 123 1.43 3.49 -10.86
C ILE A 123 0.10 4.19 -11.10
N GLU A 124 -0.01 5.45 -10.73
CA GLU A 124 -1.25 6.19 -10.96
C GLU A 124 -1.46 6.47 -12.44
N SER A 125 -0.38 6.63 -13.20
CA SER A 125 -0.51 6.85 -14.63
C SER A 125 -0.74 5.56 -15.40
N ASP A 126 -0.58 4.39 -14.75
CA ASP A 126 -0.65 3.09 -15.43
C ASP A 126 -1.60 2.11 -14.74
N VAL A 127 -2.49 2.61 -13.89
CA VAL A 127 -3.33 1.75 -13.07
C VAL A 127 -4.26 0.87 -13.91
N LYS A 128 -4.62 1.33 -15.09
CA LYS A 128 -5.56 0.61 -15.94
C LYS A 128 -4.95 -0.58 -16.67
N SER A 129 -3.64 -0.71 -16.65
CA SER A 129 -3.00 -1.85 -17.33
C SER A 129 -3.32 -3.18 -16.64
N GLY A 130 -3.67 -3.14 -15.35
CA GLY A 130 -3.92 -4.34 -14.57
C GLY A 130 -2.67 -5.14 -14.25
N LYS A 131 -1.51 -4.63 -14.60
CA LYS A 131 -0.25 -5.34 -14.45
C LYS A 131 0.35 -5.02 -13.09
N VAL A 132 0.75 -6.07 -12.35
CA VAL A 132 1.43 -5.89 -11.07
C VAL A 132 2.88 -5.49 -11.32
N ARG A 133 3.31 -4.41 -10.70
CA ARG A 133 4.66 -3.88 -10.88
C ARG A 133 5.47 -4.08 -9.61
N PHE A 134 6.70 -4.57 -9.76
CA PHE A 134 7.59 -4.85 -8.64
C PHE A 134 8.76 -3.87 -8.65
N PHE A 135 9.05 -3.29 -7.49
CA PHE A 135 10.10 -2.27 -7.35
C PHE A 135 11.08 -2.66 -6.24
N ASN A 136 12.35 -2.69 -6.58
CA ASN A 136 13.42 -2.94 -5.60
C ASN A 136 13.96 -1.65 -5.02
#